data_b510c2cf75db8d19be51398e62dd9f5f
#
_entry.id   b510c2cf75db8d19be51398e62dd9f5f
#
_cell.length_a   1.000
_cell.length_b   1.000
_cell.length_c   1.000
_cell.angle_alpha   90.00
_cell.angle_beta   90.00
_cell.angle_gamma   90.00
#
_symmetry.space_group_name_H-M   'P 1'
#
loop_
_entity.id
_entity.type
_entity.pdbx_description
1 polymer ?
#
loop_
_entity_poly.entity_id
_entity_poly.type
_entity_poly.pdbx_seq_one_letter_code
_entity_poly.pdbx_strand_id
1 'polypeptide(L)'
;NHCCLVSVAKNSSSSLRRQLRMQLTDQPLKGLSPDIIYQFHLLYALGRYPNIQFFHSVSHSVIPLEEAVERYRIYFDIFGYNQPKHRDIIYTYLSKNSENGMCTDDITYHTAVMNWKTEQPRKTKEGKFY
;
A
#
# COMPACT_ATOMS: atom_id res chain seq x y z
N ASN A 1 -18.71 22.44 -7.10
CA ASN A 1 -18.55 21.01 -6.87
C ASN A 1 -17.15 20.69 -6.35
N HIS A 2 -17.07 19.73 -5.45
CA HIS A 2 -15.82 19.26 -4.88
C HIS A 2 -15.64 17.78 -5.15
N CYS A 3 -14.42 17.37 -5.42
CA CYS A 3 -14.04 15.97 -5.51
C CYS A 3 -13.07 15.62 -4.38
N CYS A 4 -13.16 14.39 -3.92
CA CYS A 4 -12.28 13.86 -2.90
C CYS A 4 -11.76 12.49 -3.35
N LEU A 5 -10.48 12.27 -3.18
CA LEU A 5 -9.83 10.99 -3.40
C LEU A 5 -9.12 10.56 -2.11
N VAL A 6 -9.43 9.36 -1.67
CA VAL A 6 -8.70 8.71 -0.58
C VAL A 6 -7.90 7.55 -1.16
N SER A 7 -6.63 7.52 -0.91
CA SER A 7 -5.75 6.50 -1.47
C SER A 7 -4.62 6.16 -0.51
N VAL A 8 -3.99 5.03 -0.79
CA VAL A 8 -2.79 4.61 -0.09
C VAL A 8 -1.62 5.46 -0.56
N ALA A 9 -0.90 6.05 0.37
CA ALA A 9 0.37 6.69 0.09
C ALA A 9 1.51 5.68 0.15
N LYS A 10 2.66 6.07 -0.38
CA LYS A 10 3.88 5.27 -0.37
C LYS A 10 4.26 4.83 1.06
N ASN A 11 4.90 3.69 1.17
CA ASN A 11 5.41 3.10 2.41
C ASN A 11 4.36 2.46 3.33
N SER A 12 3.13 2.27 2.90
CA SER A 12 2.22 1.38 3.60
C SER A 12 2.74 -0.06 3.50
N SER A 13 2.89 -0.74 4.62
CA SER A 13 3.50 -2.08 4.62
C SER A 13 3.06 -2.94 5.79
N SER A 14 3.06 -4.25 5.56
CA SER A 14 2.97 -5.28 6.60
C SER A 14 4.39 -5.79 6.91
N SER A 15 4.74 -5.89 8.18
CA SER A 15 6.04 -6.38 8.62
C SER A 15 6.26 -7.84 8.23
N LEU A 16 5.27 -8.71 8.46
CA LEU A 16 5.34 -10.13 8.08
C LEU A 16 5.45 -10.31 6.56
N ARG A 17 4.66 -9.60 5.80
CA ARG A 17 4.71 -9.68 4.33
C ARG A 17 6.09 -9.29 3.79
N ARG A 18 6.66 -8.21 4.32
CA ARG A 18 8.00 -7.77 3.93
C ARG A 18 9.06 -8.81 4.28
N GLN A 19 9.02 -9.35 5.49
CA GLN A 19 9.97 -10.36 5.95
C GLN A 19 9.85 -11.66 5.16
N LEU A 20 8.63 -12.15 4.91
CA LEU A 20 8.39 -13.31 4.07
C LEU A 20 8.89 -13.13 2.65
N ARG A 21 8.69 -11.96 2.10
CA ARG A 21 9.19 -11.64 0.76
C ARG A 21 10.72 -11.74 0.69
N MET A 22 11.42 -11.28 1.71
CA MET A 22 12.88 -11.40 1.79
C MET A 22 13.33 -12.87 1.85
N GLN A 23 12.50 -13.77 2.39
CA GLN A 23 12.78 -15.21 2.40
C GLN A 23 12.50 -15.89 1.06
N LEU A 24 11.55 -15.36 0.28
CA LEU A 24 11.12 -15.94 -0.99
C LEU A 24 11.94 -15.46 -2.18
N THR A 25 12.52 -14.27 -2.10
CA THR A 25 13.29 -13.70 -3.18
C THR A 25 14.40 -12.79 -2.67
N ASP A 26 15.56 -12.83 -3.32
CA ASP A 26 16.67 -11.90 -3.07
C ASP A 26 16.50 -10.57 -3.79
N GLN A 27 15.46 -10.44 -4.62
CA GLN A 27 15.25 -9.23 -5.39
C GLN A 27 14.43 -8.20 -4.60
N PRO A 28 14.88 -6.94 -4.56
CA PRO A 28 14.07 -5.87 -4.00
C PRO A 28 12.77 -5.69 -4.82
N LEU A 29 11.75 -5.16 -4.17
CA LEU A 29 10.51 -4.76 -4.81
C LEU A 29 10.80 -3.81 -5.97
N LYS A 30 10.81 -4.35 -7.18
CA LYS A 30 10.77 -3.55 -8.41
C LYS A 30 9.31 -3.40 -8.79
N GLY A 31 8.76 -2.24 -8.56
CA GLY A 31 7.41 -1.91 -8.98
C GLY A 31 7.08 -0.49 -8.57
N LEU A 32 6.43 0.21 -9.47
CA LEU A 32 5.81 1.49 -9.13
C LEU A 32 4.66 1.17 -8.18
N SER A 33 4.89 1.40 -6.90
CA SER A 33 3.80 1.40 -5.94
C SER A 33 2.84 2.53 -6.32
N PRO A 34 1.54 2.27 -6.45
CA PRO A 34 0.57 3.34 -6.64
C PRO A 34 0.74 4.38 -5.54
N ASP A 35 0.96 5.61 -5.93
CA ASP A 35 1.14 6.73 -5.00
C ASP A 35 0.26 7.88 -5.42
N ILE A 36 -0.43 8.46 -4.46
CA ILE A 36 -1.32 9.60 -4.69
C ILE A 36 -0.60 10.80 -5.33
N ILE A 37 0.71 10.85 -5.23
CA ILE A 37 1.49 11.93 -5.80
C ILE A 37 1.34 12.02 -7.33
N TYR A 38 1.11 10.90 -8.00
CA TYR A 38 0.87 10.91 -9.45
C TYR A 38 -0.44 11.61 -9.80
N GLN A 39 -1.50 11.34 -9.05
CA GLN A 39 -2.78 12.01 -9.23
C GLN A 39 -2.68 13.49 -8.84
N PHE A 40 -1.92 13.81 -7.81
CA PHE A 40 -1.64 15.19 -7.44
C PHE A 40 -0.97 15.95 -8.58
N HIS A 41 0.09 15.41 -9.15
CA HIS A 41 0.80 16.03 -10.26
C HIS A 41 -0.11 16.22 -11.49
N LEU A 42 -0.92 15.23 -11.80
CA LEU A 42 -1.87 15.31 -12.91
C LEU A 42 -2.87 16.45 -12.69
N LEU A 43 -3.48 16.52 -11.53
CA LEU A 43 -4.45 17.57 -11.20
C LEU A 43 -3.81 18.95 -11.17
N TYR A 44 -2.60 19.04 -10.64
CA TYR A 44 -1.83 20.29 -10.64
C TYR A 44 -1.54 20.77 -12.06
N ALA A 45 -1.10 19.87 -12.94
CA ALA A 45 -0.84 20.17 -14.35
C ALA A 45 -2.13 20.61 -15.09
N LEU A 46 -3.28 20.10 -14.67
CA LEU A 46 -4.60 20.51 -15.21
C LEU A 46 -5.14 21.81 -14.58
N GLY A 47 -4.37 22.44 -13.71
CA GLY A 47 -4.75 23.70 -13.06
C GLY A 47 -5.78 23.54 -11.94
N ARG A 48 -5.89 22.35 -11.33
CA ARG A 48 -6.89 22.06 -10.29
C ARG A 48 -6.43 22.37 -8.88
N TYR A 49 -5.15 22.42 -8.61
CA TYR A 49 -4.51 22.76 -7.33
C TYR A 49 -5.15 22.07 -6.12
N PRO A 50 -5.07 20.74 -6.03
CA PRO A 50 -5.71 20.01 -4.94
C PRO A 50 -5.04 20.26 -3.60
N ASN A 51 -5.82 20.20 -2.53
CA ASN A 51 -5.29 20.05 -1.18
C ASN A 51 -5.03 18.58 -0.89
N ILE A 52 -3.92 18.28 -0.25
CA ILE A 52 -3.55 16.92 0.14
C ILE A 52 -3.15 16.89 1.60
N GLN A 53 -3.66 15.87 2.32
CA GLN A 53 -3.29 15.58 3.70
C GLN A 53 -2.86 14.14 3.83
N PHE A 54 -1.82 13.90 4.62
CA PHE A 54 -1.30 12.56 4.89
C PHE A 54 -1.63 12.15 6.31
N PHE A 55 -2.08 10.90 6.45
CA PHE A 55 -2.38 10.27 7.73
C PHE A 55 -1.52 9.03 7.88
N HIS A 56 -1.01 8.84 9.08
CA HIS A 56 -0.20 7.69 9.42
C HIS A 56 -0.85 6.93 10.58
N SER A 57 -0.93 5.62 10.44
CA SER A 57 -1.39 4.75 11.51
C SER A 57 -0.65 3.43 11.51
N VAL A 58 -0.52 2.82 12.67
CA VAL A 58 0.07 1.49 12.85
C VAL A 58 -0.97 0.60 13.52
N SER A 59 -1.19 -0.57 12.94
CA SER A 59 -2.05 -1.60 13.50
C SER A 59 -1.21 -2.81 13.89
N HIS A 60 -1.40 -3.28 15.12
CA HIS A 60 -0.80 -4.52 15.61
C HIS A 60 -1.83 -5.63 15.55
N SER A 61 -1.55 -6.68 14.81
CA SER A 61 -2.42 -7.85 14.70
C SER A 61 -1.72 -9.07 15.23
N VAL A 62 -2.43 -9.85 16.02
CA VAL A 62 -1.97 -11.17 16.50
C VAL A 62 -2.92 -12.21 15.95
N ILE A 63 -2.41 -13.11 15.13
CA ILE A 63 -3.21 -14.12 14.42
C ILE A 63 -2.67 -15.52 14.65
N PRO A 64 -3.53 -16.56 14.69
CA PRO A 64 -3.06 -17.94 14.78
C PRO A 64 -2.13 -18.30 13.63
N LEU A 65 -1.14 -19.13 13.91
CA LEU A 65 -0.14 -19.57 12.92
C LEU A 65 -0.79 -20.13 11.65
N GLU A 66 -1.79 -20.98 11.80
CA GLU A 66 -2.50 -21.60 10.67
C GLU A 66 -3.21 -20.60 9.79
N GLU A 67 -3.82 -19.59 10.41
CA GLU A 67 -4.46 -18.50 9.68
C GLU A 67 -3.41 -17.63 8.96
N ALA A 68 -2.29 -17.33 9.60
CA ALA A 68 -1.20 -16.59 8.99
C ALA A 68 -0.62 -17.32 7.78
N VAL A 69 -0.36 -18.63 7.91
CA VAL A 69 0.12 -19.47 6.82
C VAL A 69 -0.82 -19.44 5.63
N GLU A 70 -2.11 -19.62 5.84
CA GLU A 70 -3.09 -19.62 4.77
C GLU A 70 -3.23 -18.24 4.10
N ARG A 71 -3.25 -17.17 4.87
CA ARG A 71 -3.33 -15.80 4.37
C ARG A 71 -2.15 -15.46 3.46
N TYR A 72 -0.94 -15.77 3.88
CA TYR A 72 0.24 -15.44 3.10
C TYR A 72 0.49 -16.41 1.96
N ARG A 73 0.06 -17.67 2.08
CA ARG A 73 0.04 -18.59 0.96
C ARG A 73 -0.80 -18.03 -0.20
N ILE A 74 -2.01 -17.61 0.08
CA ILE A 74 -2.92 -17.03 -0.92
C ILE A 74 -2.30 -15.75 -1.51
N TYR A 75 -1.76 -14.89 -0.66
CA TYR A 75 -1.15 -13.64 -1.10
C TYR A 75 0.02 -13.88 -2.07
N PHE A 76 0.93 -14.75 -1.72
CA PHE A 76 2.12 -15.00 -2.55
C PHE A 76 1.84 -15.87 -3.77
N ASP A 77 0.81 -16.70 -3.77
CA ASP A 77 0.34 -17.42 -4.96
C ASP A 77 0.01 -16.46 -6.10
N ILE A 78 -0.62 -15.32 -5.79
CA ILE A 78 -0.97 -14.29 -6.77
C ILE A 78 0.26 -13.72 -7.47
N PHE A 79 1.40 -13.66 -6.78
CA PHE A 79 2.66 -13.15 -7.31
C PHE A 79 3.57 -14.21 -7.91
N GLY A 80 3.06 -15.43 -8.09
CA GLY A 80 3.80 -16.52 -8.72
C GLY A 80 4.65 -17.39 -7.78
N TYR A 81 4.59 -17.15 -6.46
CA TYR A 81 5.26 -17.96 -5.46
C TYR A 81 4.35 -19.10 -4.98
N ASN A 82 4.01 -20.00 -5.89
CA ASN A 82 2.98 -21.02 -5.71
C ASN A 82 3.50 -22.46 -5.75
N GLN A 83 4.83 -22.65 -5.79
CA GLN A 83 5.45 -23.96 -5.77
C GLN A 83 5.56 -24.51 -4.35
N PRO A 84 5.67 -25.86 -4.17
CA PRO A 84 5.83 -26.46 -2.84
C PRO A 84 6.97 -25.87 -2.02
N LYS A 85 8.10 -25.54 -2.64
CA LYS A 85 9.24 -24.89 -1.98
C LYS A 85 8.88 -23.54 -1.34
N HIS A 86 7.99 -22.76 -2.01
CA HIS A 86 7.55 -21.46 -1.51
C HIS A 86 6.64 -21.63 -0.29
N ARG A 87 5.75 -22.60 -0.32
CA ARG A 87 4.86 -22.94 0.79
C ARG A 87 5.64 -23.41 2.02
N ASP A 88 6.69 -24.22 1.80
CA ASP A 88 7.57 -24.66 2.87
C ASP A 88 8.33 -23.51 3.51
N ILE A 89 8.82 -22.56 2.71
CA ILE A 89 9.49 -21.35 3.20
C ILE A 89 8.54 -20.52 4.07
N ILE A 90 7.33 -20.28 3.59
CA ILE A 90 6.32 -19.50 4.32
C ILE A 90 5.99 -20.16 5.65
N TYR A 91 5.70 -21.44 5.64
CA TYR A 91 5.37 -22.20 6.85
C TYR A 91 6.54 -22.22 7.84
N THR A 92 7.74 -22.52 7.37
CA THR A 92 8.93 -22.59 8.22
C THR A 92 9.25 -21.26 8.87
N TYR A 93 9.19 -20.18 8.09
CA TYR A 93 9.45 -18.83 8.61
C TYR A 93 8.42 -18.41 9.65
N LEU A 94 7.14 -18.57 9.35
CA LEU A 94 6.06 -18.20 10.28
C LEU A 94 6.07 -19.05 11.54
N SER A 95 6.30 -20.35 11.41
CA SER A 95 6.44 -21.27 12.55
C SER A 95 7.57 -20.85 13.48
N LYS A 96 8.75 -20.58 12.90
CA LYS A 96 9.94 -20.21 13.66
C LYS A 96 9.77 -18.89 14.42
N ASN A 97 9.01 -17.96 13.87
CA ASN A 97 8.80 -16.63 14.45
C ASN A 97 7.46 -16.50 15.19
N SER A 98 6.72 -17.60 15.35
CA SER A 98 5.51 -17.62 16.16
C SER A 98 5.84 -17.80 17.65
N GLU A 99 5.00 -17.20 18.49
CA GLU A 99 5.03 -17.39 19.94
C GLU A 99 3.69 -17.97 20.40
N ASN A 100 3.72 -19.08 21.13
CA ASN A 100 2.51 -19.77 21.59
C ASN A 100 1.48 -20.04 20.47
N GLY A 101 1.98 -20.38 19.28
CA GLY A 101 1.12 -20.64 18.11
C GLY A 101 0.51 -19.39 17.49
N MET A 102 1.02 -18.21 17.84
CA MET A 102 0.50 -16.92 17.34
C MET A 102 1.57 -16.15 16.59
N CYS A 103 1.18 -15.52 15.48
CA CYS A 103 2.03 -14.63 14.71
C CYS A 103 1.60 -13.18 14.92
N THR A 104 2.59 -12.30 15.06
CA THR A 104 2.35 -10.84 15.16
C THR A 104 2.67 -10.18 13.84
N ASP A 105 1.74 -9.37 13.36
CA ASP A 105 1.90 -8.55 12.16
C ASP A 105 1.67 -7.09 12.47
N ASP A 106 2.65 -6.25 12.21
CA ASP A 106 2.57 -4.82 12.35
C ASP A 106 2.33 -4.20 10.97
N ILE A 107 1.16 -3.61 10.79
CA ILE A 107 0.78 -3.00 9.53
C ILE A 107 0.83 -1.49 9.68
N THR A 108 1.68 -0.87 8.89
CA THR A 108 1.78 0.58 8.79
C THR A 108 0.96 1.06 7.61
N TYR A 109 0.04 1.96 7.87
CA TYR A 109 -0.78 2.60 6.84
C TYR A 109 -0.35 4.05 6.66
N HIS A 110 -0.07 4.41 5.44
CA HIS A 110 0.04 5.80 5.01
C HIS A 110 -1.12 6.07 4.07
N THR A 111 -2.07 6.87 4.52
CA THR A 111 -3.25 7.23 3.75
C THR A 111 -3.16 8.69 3.37
N ALA A 112 -3.50 9.02 2.16
CA ALA A 112 -3.62 10.39 1.71
C ALA A 112 -5.06 10.71 1.34
N VAL A 113 -5.50 11.90 1.74
CA VAL A 113 -6.79 12.47 1.35
C VAL A 113 -6.52 13.70 0.53
N MET A 114 -7.01 13.70 -0.70
CA MET A 114 -6.85 14.79 -1.64
C MET A 114 -8.22 15.32 -2.04
N ASN A 115 -8.38 16.63 -2.04
CA ASN A 115 -9.62 17.26 -2.47
C ASN A 115 -9.34 18.46 -3.35
N TRP A 116 -10.24 18.72 -4.28
CA TRP A 116 -10.15 19.81 -5.24
C TRP A 116 -11.52 20.26 -5.71
N LYS A 117 -11.56 21.44 -6.29
CA LYS A 117 -12.77 21.96 -6.94
C LYS A 117 -12.82 21.53 -8.40
N THR A 118 -14.00 21.13 -8.86
CA THR A 118 -14.22 20.68 -10.23
C THR A 118 -14.55 21.80 -11.20
N GLU A 119 -14.66 23.04 -10.71
CA GLU A 119 -14.99 24.20 -11.55
C GLU A 119 -13.89 24.44 -12.58
N GLN A 120 -14.30 24.81 -13.78
CA GLN A 120 -13.38 25.22 -14.85
C GLN A 120 -12.57 26.44 -14.40
N PRO A 121 -11.28 26.54 -14.78
CA PRO A 121 -10.51 27.74 -14.56
C PRO A 121 -11.23 28.94 -15.19
N ARG A 122 -11.35 30.03 -14.44
CA ARG A 122 -11.94 31.24 -14.96
C ARG A 122 -11.03 31.85 -16.02
N LYS A 123 -11.61 32.31 -17.12
CA LYS A 123 -10.87 33.10 -18.08
C LYS A 123 -10.55 34.47 -17.48
N THR A 124 -9.33 34.94 -17.72
CA THR A 124 -8.99 36.32 -17.44
C THR A 124 -9.75 37.24 -18.40
N LYS A 125 -9.79 38.56 -18.11
CA LYS A 125 -10.33 39.56 -19.03
C LYS A 125 -9.63 39.56 -20.39
N GLU A 126 -8.43 39.02 -20.46
CA GLU A 126 -7.62 38.91 -21.69
C GLU A 126 -7.80 37.54 -22.40
N GLY A 127 -8.72 36.71 -21.96
CA GLY A 127 -8.99 35.40 -22.54
C GLY A 127 -8.00 34.28 -22.09
N LYS A 128 -7.11 34.56 -21.17
CA LYS A 128 -6.19 33.57 -20.58
C LYS A 128 -6.87 32.78 -19.44
N PHE A 129 -6.43 31.53 -19.23
CA PHE A 129 -6.90 30.72 -18.12
C PHE A 129 -5.96 30.85 -16.92
N TYR A 130 -6.56 30.77 -15.76
CA TYR A 130 -5.82 30.63 -14.51
C TYR A 130 -5.43 29.18 -14.26
#